data_21bfd274ae14ecd7fa90a654882d220b
#
_entry.id   21bfd274ae14ecd7fa90a654882d220b
#
_cell.length_a   1.000
_cell.length_b   1.000
_cell.length_c   1.000
_cell.angle_alpha   90.00
_cell.angle_beta   90.00
_cell.angle_gamma   90.00
#
_symmetry.space_group_name_H-M   'P 1'
#
loop_
_entity.id
_entity.type
_entity.pdbx_description
1 polymer ?
#
loop_
_entity_poly.entity_id
_entity_poly.type
_entity_poly.pdbx_seq_one_letter_code
_entity_poly.pdbx_strand_id
1 'polypeptide(L)'
;SYIPLHPTPSVIPPHAVKVLSLNCQAFAYEKHTADKPNPTLRYIKDSHADIVCLQEAAIMRDDSPYVSAKKIAEYLPEYPYVVTRYAQGDRGTSLMLLSKFPVRNTRMLPLESTFNGGIAYTLDVAGRELTVFNLHLESFRLTTEDGTRYARLAREIEAVALKEQMEQKLGPAFLKRAKQADRVHVEIIHEKTPYILVCGDFNDTPISYA
;
A
#
# COMPACT_ATOMS: atom_id res chain seq x y z
N SER A 1 -13.11 -11.53 -9.80
CA SER A 1 -13.59 -10.18 -10.17
C SER A 1 -14.12 -9.47 -8.95
N TYR A 2 -13.63 -8.27 -8.68
CA TYR A 2 -14.14 -7.41 -7.61
C TYR A 2 -15.49 -6.82 -8.03
N ILE A 3 -16.51 -7.02 -7.21
CA ILE A 3 -17.82 -6.38 -7.41
C ILE A 3 -17.89 -5.24 -6.40
N PRO A 4 -17.92 -3.97 -6.84
CA PRO A 4 -18.06 -2.85 -5.92
C PRO A 4 -19.44 -2.90 -5.26
N LEU A 5 -19.47 -2.94 -3.92
CA LEU A 5 -20.72 -2.95 -3.14
C LEU A 5 -21.42 -1.59 -3.11
N HIS A 6 -20.72 -0.52 -3.51
CA HIS A 6 -21.26 0.83 -3.57
C HIS A 6 -21.15 1.38 -4.99
N PRO A 7 -22.25 1.85 -5.58
CA PRO A 7 -22.17 2.54 -6.86
C PRO A 7 -21.32 3.81 -6.71
N THR A 8 -20.50 4.09 -7.71
CA THR A 8 -19.80 5.37 -7.77
C THR A 8 -20.83 6.49 -7.83
N PRO A 9 -20.78 7.49 -6.94
CA PRO A 9 -21.72 8.60 -6.98
C PRO A 9 -21.64 9.29 -8.35
N SER A 10 -22.79 9.58 -8.95
CA SER A 10 -22.88 10.28 -10.23
C SER A 10 -22.39 11.74 -10.16
N VAL A 11 -22.33 12.30 -8.96
CA VAL A 11 -21.85 13.66 -8.68
C VAL A 11 -20.79 13.60 -7.60
N ILE A 12 -19.59 14.07 -7.93
CA ILE A 12 -18.52 14.24 -6.95
C ILE A 12 -18.80 15.54 -6.17
N PRO A 13 -18.88 15.47 -4.83
CA PRO A 13 -19.10 16.68 -4.02
C PRO A 13 -18.01 17.73 -4.28
N PRO A 14 -18.33 19.04 -4.26
CA PRO A 14 -17.30 20.07 -4.29
C PRO A 14 -16.36 19.89 -3.09
N HIS A 15 -15.06 20.07 -3.32
CA HIS A 15 -14.00 19.88 -2.32
C HIS A 15 -13.78 18.41 -1.85
N ALA A 16 -14.27 17.42 -2.60
CA ALA A 16 -13.93 16.03 -2.34
C ALA A 16 -12.42 15.80 -2.49
N VAL A 17 -11.81 15.11 -1.52
CA VAL A 17 -10.40 14.71 -1.58
C VAL A 17 -10.30 13.37 -2.30
N LYS A 18 -9.55 13.33 -3.40
CA LYS A 18 -9.32 12.12 -4.16
C LYS A 18 -8.09 11.40 -3.64
N VAL A 19 -8.27 10.14 -3.24
CA VAL A 19 -7.19 9.30 -2.72
C VAL A 19 -6.92 8.13 -3.66
N LEU A 20 -5.65 7.84 -3.91
CA LEU A 20 -5.16 6.66 -4.60
C LEU A 20 -4.34 5.80 -3.62
N SER A 21 -4.66 4.51 -3.52
CA SER A 21 -3.81 3.53 -2.83
C SER A 21 -3.39 2.45 -3.82
N LEU A 22 -2.09 2.14 -3.88
CA LEU A 22 -1.52 1.24 -4.88
C LEU A 22 -0.25 0.55 -4.36
N ASN A 23 -0.22 -0.79 -4.35
CA ASN A 23 1.04 -1.52 -4.30
C ASN A 23 1.70 -1.40 -5.67
N CYS A 24 2.85 -0.72 -5.73
CA CYS A 24 3.49 -0.36 -6.99
C CYS A 24 4.68 -1.27 -7.37
N GLN A 25 4.98 -2.30 -6.57
CA GLN A 25 6.02 -3.30 -6.86
C GLN A 25 7.30 -2.65 -7.41
N ALA A 26 7.94 -1.78 -6.60
CA ALA A 26 9.13 -1.02 -7.02
C ALA A 26 8.94 -0.27 -8.37
N PHE A 27 7.75 0.35 -8.54
CA PHE A 27 7.36 1.04 -9.77
C PHE A 27 7.38 0.10 -10.99
N ALA A 28 6.81 -1.10 -10.81
CA ALA A 28 6.73 -2.17 -11.81
C ALA A 28 8.12 -2.62 -12.33
N TYR A 29 9.20 -2.32 -11.58
CA TYR A 29 10.60 -2.57 -12.02
C TYR A 29 10.93 -1.96 -13.38
N GLU A 30 10.18 -0.93 -13.80
CA GLU A 30 10.36 -0.26 -15.09
C GLU A 30 11.24 1.00 -14.96
N LYS A 31 12.01 1.28 -15.99
CA LYS A 31 12.81 2.51 -16.08
C LYS A 31 11.92 3.74 -16.21
N HIS A 32 12.47 4.89 -15.87
CA HIS A 32 11.85 6.20 -16.09
C HIS A 32 12.80 7.08 -16.90
N THR A 33 12.38 7.48 -18.10
CA THR A 33 13.10 8.40 -18.98
C THR A 33 12.14 9.49 -19.48
N ALA A 34 12.68 10.56 -20.05
CA ALA A 34 11.86 11.63 -20.62
C ALA A 34 10.94 11.11 -21.74
N ASP A 35 11.49 10.25 -22.64
CA ASP A 35 10.74 9.71 -23.79
C ASP A 35 9.79 8.57 -23.41
N LYS A 36 10.11 7.82 -22.35
CA LYS A 36 9.29 6.71 -21.84
C LYS A 36 9.11 6.84 -20.33
N PRO A 37 8.12 7.63 -19.89
CA PRO A 37 7.80 7.74 -18.47
C PRO A 37 7.39 6.38 -17.88
N ASN A 38 7.82 6.14 -16.64
CA ASN A 38 7.45 4.94 -15.90
C ASN A 38 5.91 4.80 -15.82
N PRO A 39 5.33 3.62 -16.10
CA PRO A 39 3.88 3.44 -16.17
C PRO A 39 3.15 3.76 -14.85
N THR A 40 3.76 3.42 -13.71
CA THR A 40 3.19 3.74 -12.39
C THR A 40 3.13 5.26 -12.16
N LEU A 41 4.22 5.99 -12.47
CA LEU A 41 4.23 7.45 -12.34
C LEU A 41 3.21 8.10 -13.27
N ARG A 42 3.07 7.60 -14.50
CA ARG A 42 2.06 8.07 -15.44
C ARG A 42 0.64 7.82 -14.90
N TYR A 43 0.37 6.64 -14.39
CA TYR A 43 -0.92 6.31 -13.79
C TYR A 43 -1.25 7.22 -12.59
N ILE A 44 -0.27 7.50 -11.73
CA ILE A 44 -0.44 8.44 -10.61
C ILE A 44 -0.80 9.84 -11.16
N LYS A 45 -0.07 10.35 -12.14
CA LYS A 45 -0.33 11.65 -12.77
C LYS A 45 -1.74 11.72 -13.36
N ASP A 46 -2.11 10.72 -14.16
CA ASP A 46 -3.39 10.65 -14.84
C ASP A 46 -4.56 10.45 -13.86
N SER A 47 -4.29 9.91 -12.68
CA SER A 47 -5.29 9.76 -11.63
C SER A 47 -5.79 11.09 -11.08
N HIS A 48 -5.00 12.16 -11.15
CA HIS A 48 -5.26 13.45 -10.51
C HIS A 48 -5.62 13.35 -9.01
N ALA A 49 -5.12 12.35 -8.31
CA ALA A 49 -5.36 12.17 -6.89
C ALA A 49 -4.76 13.35 -6.09
N ASP A 50 -5.32 13.63 -4.92
CA ASP A 50 -4.80 14.66 -4.02
C ASP A 50 -3.84 14.06 -2.99
N ILE A 51 -4.06 12.77 -2.67
CA ILE A 51 -3.24 11.97 -1.77
C ILE A 51 -2.98 10.63 -2.46
N VAL A 52 -1.72 10.19 -2.49
CA VAL A 52 -1.32 8.89 -3.03
C VAL A 52 -0.56 8.11 -1.97
N CYS A 53 -1.06 6.93 -1.64
CA CYS A 53 -0.44 5.98 -0.71
C CYS A 53 0.12 4.81 -1.51
N LEU A 54 1.44 4.65 -1.52
CA LEU A 54 2.09 3.56 -2.24
C LEU A 54 2.66 2.54 -1.25
N GLN A 55 2.54 1.28 -1.60
CA GLN A 55 3.21 0.17 -0.95
C GLN A 55 4.28 -0.39 -1.90
N GLU A 56 5.35 -0.96 -1.35
CA GLU A 56 6.51 -1.44 -2.09
C GLU A 56 7.16 -0.35 -2.98
N ALA A 57 7.13 0.89 -2.53
CA ALA A 57 7.62 2.04 -3.28
C ALA A 57 9.17 2.20 -3.16
N ALA A 58 9.91 1.17 -3.54
CA ALA A 58 11.36 1.20 -3.53
C ALA A 58 11.88 2.19 -4.59
N ILE A 59 12.65 3.18 -4.15
CA ILE A 59 13.31 4.16 -5.02
C ILE A 59 14.81 3.89 -5.11
N MET A 60 15.38 4.24 -6.23
CA MET A 60 16.80 4.08 -6.53
C MET A 60 17.55 5.42 -6.36
N ARG A 61 18.86 5.37 -6.51
CA ARG A 61 19.71 6.57 -6.57
C ARG A 61 19.37 7.38 -7.82
N ASP A 62 19.65 8.68 -7.77
CA ASP A 62 19.28 9.60 -8.85
C ASP A 62 20.01 9.36 -10.19
N ASP A 63 21.19 8.74 -10.14
CA ASP A 63 21.96 8.31 -11.31
C ASP A 63 21.44 7.01 -11.95
N SER A 64 20.52 6.32 -11.30
CA SER A 64 19.89 5.10 -11.81
C SER A 64 18.90 5.38 -12.94
N PRO A 65 18.73 4.49 -13.93
CA PRO A 65 17.68 4.62 -14.93
C PRO A 65 16.27 4.38 -14.39
N TYR A 66 16.14 3.86 -13.19
CA TYR A 66 14.87 3.58 -12.52
C TYR A 66 14.33 4.80 -11.77
N VAL A 67 13.18 4.64 -11.12
CA VAL A 67 12.54 5.72 -10.36
C VAL A 67 13.39 6.10 -9.14
N SER A 68 13.60 7.40 -8.96
CA SER A 68 14.30 8.00 -7.82
C SER A 68 13.48 9.14 -7.23
N ALA A 69 13.87 9.63 -6.04
CA ALA A 69 13.20 10.76 -5.40
C ALA A 69 13.19 12.01 -6.30
N LYS A 70 14.32 12.30 -6.95
CA LYS A 70 14.46 13.42 -7.91
C LYS A 70 13.49 13.28 -9.07
N LYS A 71 13.43 12.10 -9.69
CA LYS A 71 12.53 11.83 -10.83
C LYS A 71 11.06 11.92 -10.46
N ILE A 72 10.69 11.50 -9.25
CA ILE A 72 9.32 11.69 -8.73
C ILE A 72 9.00 13.19 -8.65
N ALA A 73 9.87 13.98 -8.03
CA ALA A 73 9.68 15.42 -7.87
C ALA A 73 9.61 16.16 -9.23
N GLU A 74 10.41 15.75 -10.22
CA GLU A 74 10.41 16.34 -11.55
C GLU A 74 9.17 15.98 -12.37
N TYR A 75 8.69 14.73 -12.27
CA TYR A 75 7.57 14.23 -13.07
C TYR A 75 6.20 14.53 -12.46
N LEU A 76 6.12 14.62 -11.11
CA LEU A 76 4.91 14.84 -10.32
C LEU A 76 5.05 16.10 -9.44
N PRO A 77 5.32 17.28 -10.01
CA PRO A 77 5.55 18.52 -9.26
C PRO A 77 4.33 19.00 -8.48
N GLU A 78 3.15 18.48 -8.81
CA GLU A 78 1.90 18.74 -8.10
C GLU A 78 1.85 18.17 -6.67
N TYR A 79 2.79 17.26 -6.31
CA TYR A 79 2.91 16.71 -4.96
C TYR A 79 4.13 17.27 -4.23
N PRO A 80 4.05 18.45 -3.62
CA PRO A 80 5.18 19.06 -2.93
C PRO A 80 5.58 18.31 -1.65
N TYR A 81 4.71 17.45 -1.14
CA TYR A 81 4.97 16.66 0.07
C TYR A 81 5.11 15.19 -0.29
N VAL A 82 6.36 14.72 -0.29
CA VAL A 82 6.71 13.31 -0.55
C VAL A 82 7.41 12.75 0.68
N VAL A 83 6.84 11.71 1.27
CA VAL A 83 7.41 11.05 2.45
C VAL A 83 7.57 9.57 2.17
N THR A 84 8.80 9.08 2.24
CA THR A 84 9.12 7.65 2.11
C THR A 84 9.66 7.13 3.43
N ARG A 85 9.16 5.98 3.88
CA ARG A 85 9.62 5.29 5.09
C ARG A 85 9.67 3.79 4.85
N TYR A 86 10.62 3.12 5.47
CA TYR A 86 10.59 1.67 5.55
C TYR A 86 9.65 1.23 6.66
N ALA A 87 8.92 0.15 6.41
CA ALA A 87 7.90 -0.37 7.34
C ALA A 87 8.46 -0.83 8.69
N GLN A 88 9.76 -1.11 8.77
CA GLN A 88 10.48 -1.55 9.97
C GLN A 88 11.64 -0.60 10.34
N GLY A 89 11.42 0.71 10.23
CA GLY A 89 12.39 1.74 10.57
C GLY A 89 13.44 1.96 9.48
N ASP A 90 14.44 1.09 9.37
CA ASP A 90 15.53 1.15 8.40
C ASP A 90 15.48 0.04 7.33
N ARG A 91 14.53 -0.86 7.43
CA ARG A 91 14.38 -2.04 6.58
C ARG A 91 12.91 -2.41 6.34
N GLY A 92 12.70 -3.49 5.62
CA GLY A 92 11.36 -3.96 5.23
C GLY A 92 10.87 -3.33 3.93
N THR A 93 9.59 -3.45 3.63
CA THR A 93 8.98 -2.79 2.48
C THR A 93 8.93 -1.28 2.67
N SER A 94 9.09 -0.54 1.58
CA SER A 94 8.94 0.90 1.62
C SER A 94 7.48 1.32 1.42
N LEU A 95 7.03 2.24 2.26
CA LEU A 95 5.75 2.92 2.18
C LEU A 95 5.99 4.37 1.82
N MET A 96 5.25 4.89 0.83
CA MET A 96 5.40 6.25 0.37
C MET A 96 4.05 6.97 0.38
N LEU A 97 4.08 8.21 0.79
CA LEU A 97 2.99 9.16 0.63
C LEU A 97 3.42 10.26 -0.34
N LEU A 98 2.58 10.56 -1.34
CA LEU A 98 2.64 11.80 -2.09
C LEU A 98 1.38 12.59 -1.75
N SER A 99 1.51 13.88 -1.43
CA SER A 99 0.38 14.70 -1.03
C SER A 99 0.47 16.11 -1.59
N LYS A 100 -0.67 16.65 -2.01
CA LYS A 100 -0.84 18.09 -2.31
C LYS A 100 -0.98 18.90 -1.03
N PHE A 101 -1.31 18.24 0.10
CA PHE A 101 -1.52 18.87 1.40
C PHE A 101 -0.30 18.73 2.31
N PRO A 102 -0.04 19.70 3.20
CA PRO A 102 1.07 19.62 4.14
C PRO A 102 1.01 18.39 5.03
N VAL A 103 2.15 17.68 5.15
CA VAL A 103 2.32 16.59 6.11
C VAL A 103 2.86 17.18 7.41
N ARG A 104 2.07 17.11 8.48
CA ARG A 104 2.38 17.66 9.81
C ARG A 104 3.15 16.67 10.67
N ASN A 105 2.78 15.38 10.57
CA ASN A 105 3.39 14.32 11.36
C ASN A 105 3.46 13.01 10.59
N THR A 106 4.43 12.18 10.95
CA THR A 106 4.60 10.82 10.42
C THR A 106 4.96 9.88 11.56
N ARG A 107 4.19 8.83 11.74
CA ARG A 107 4.36 7.86 12.82
C ARG A 107 4.33 6.44 12.28
N MET A 108 5.34 5.66 12.60
CA MET A 108 5.35 4.22 12.31
C MET A 108 4.41 3.48 13.27
N LEU A 109 3.63 2.55 12.74
CA LEU A 109 2.74 1.72 13.54
C LEU A 109 3.51 0.52 14.12
N PRO A 110 3.28 0.16 15.39
CA PRO A 110 3.96 -0.94 16.04
C PRO A 110 3.33 -2.29 15.64
N LEU A 111 3.42 -2.61 14.34
CA LEU A 111 2.93 -3.87 13.80
C LEU A 111 4.05 -4.92 13.83
N GLU A 112 3.74 -6.10 14.39
CA GLU A 112 4.66 -7.22 14.42
C GLU A 112 4.86 -7.78 13.01
N SER A 113 6.01 -7.51 12.42
CA SER A 113 6.47 -8.09 11.16
C SER A 113 7.98 -7.94 11.04
N THR A 114 8.61 -8.79 10.25
CA THR A 114 10.01 -8.66 9.86
C THR A 114 10.19 -7.83 8.60
N PHE A 115 9.11 -7.57 7.88
CA PHE A 115 9.19 -6.97 6.55
C PHE A 115 8.08 -5.96 6.25
N ASN A 116 6.83 -6.27 6.58
CA ASN A 116 5.65 -5.46 6.32
C ASN A 116 5.32 -4.57 7.53
N GLY A 117 4.41 -3.62 7.37
CA GLY A 117 4.03 -2.71 8.45
C GLY A 117 3.07 -1.63 8.01
N GLY A 118 3.05 -0.52 8.75
CA GLY A 118 2.16 0.60 8.47
C GLY A 118 2.73 1.93 8.96
N ILE A 119 2.33 2.99 8.30
CA ILE A 119 2.68 4.37 8.63
C ILE A 119 1.40 5.19 8.74
N ALA A 120 1.27 5.97 9.80
CA ALA A 120 0.25 6.99 9.94
C ALA A 120 0.84 8.36 9.60
N TYR A 121 0.15 9.10 8.73
CA TYR A 121 0.51 10.46 8.33
C TYR A 121 -0.60 11.41 8.75
N THR A 122 -0.27 12.47 9.45
CA THR A 122 -1.22 13.54 9.76
C THR A 122 -1.07 14.66 8.74
N LEU A 123 -2.12 14.93 7.99
CA LEU A 123 -2.17 15.93 6.92
C LEU A 123 -3.02 17.12 7.36
N ASP A 124 -2.66 18.31 6.90
CA ASP A 124 -3.48 19.50 7.00
C ASP A 124 -4.26 19.71 5.70
N VAL A 125 -5.53 19.33 5.70
CA VAL A 125 -6.42 19.47 4.55
C VAL A 125 -7.32 20.70 4.75
N ALA A 126 -6.92 21.83 4.19
CA ALA A 126 -7.66 23.09 4.30
C ALA A 126 -7.96 23.50 5.75
N GLY A 127 -6.98 23.40 6.64
CA GLY A 127 -7.10 23.73 8.06
C GLY A 127 -7.76 22.65 8.93
N ARG A 128 -8.00 21.46 8.38
CA ARG A 128 -8.52 20.31 9.12
C ARG A 128 -7.52 19.17 9.10
N GLU A 129 -7.32 18.54 10.24
CA GLU A 129 -6.42 17.41 10.34
C GLU A 129 -7.09 16.12 9.85
N LEU A 130 -6.38 15.42 8.95
CA LEU A 130 -6.71 14.09 8.45
C LEU A 130 -5.55 13.16 8.78
N THR A 131 -5.79 12.08 9.51
CA THR A 131 -4.81 10.99 9.65
C THR A 131 -5.04 9.92 8.58
N VAL A 132 -4.01 9.65 7.81
CA VAL A 132 -3.97 8.61 6.77
C VAL A 132 -3.09 7.47 7.23
N PHE A 133 -3.69 6.29 7.41
CA PHE A 133 -2.98 5.04 7.66
C PHE A 133 -2.68 4.37 6.33
N ASN A 134 -1.40 4.31 5.94
CA ASN A 134 -0.94 3.55 4.79
C ASN A 134 -0.35 2.24 5.28
N LEU A 135 -1.02 1.13 4.95
CA LEU A 135 -0.73 -0.20 5.47
C LEU A 135 -0.19 -1.13 4.39
N HIS A 136 0.72 -2.00 4.79
CA HIS A 136 1.08 -3.19 4.03
C HIS A 136 1.16 -4.35 5.04
N LEU A 137 0.06 -5.12 5.15
CA LEU A 137 -0.04 -6.19 6.13
C LEU A 137 0.72 -7.43 5.66
N GLU A 138 0.92 -8.39 6.57
CA GLU A 138 1.71 -9.58 6.30
C GLU A 138 1.24 -10.34 5.06
N SER A 139 2.17 -10.59 4.14
CA SER A 139 1.91 -11.32 2.91
C SER A 139 2.11 -12.83 3.11
N PHE A 140 1.51 -13.63 2.24
CA PHE A 140 1.72 -15.08 2.22
C PHE A 140 3.13 -15.47 1.76
N ARG A 141 3.88 -14.52 1.16
CA ARG A 141 5.21 -14.77 0.57
C ARG A 141 5.21 -15.99 -0.36
N LEU A 142 4.14 -16.14 -1.16
CA LEU A 142 4.07 -17.17 -2.17
C LEU A 142 5.06 -16.84 -3.29
N THR A 143 5.92 -17.79 -3.59
CA THR A 143 6.85 -17.68 -4.73
C THR A 143 6.16 -18.13 -6.02
N THR A 144 6.74 -17.79 -7.18
CA THR A 144 6.27 -18.30 -8.48
C THR A 144 6.27 -19.83 -8.52
N GLU A 145 7.24 -20.45 -7.84
CA GLU A 145 7.35 -21.90 -7.70
C GLU A 145 6.19 -22.49 -6.89
N ASP A 146 5.77 -21.80 -5.80
CA ASP A 146 4.58 -22.17 -5.05
C ASP A 146 3.33 -22.10 -5.92
N GLY A 147 3.15 -21.03 -6.69
CA GLY A 147 2.01 -20.87 -7.61
C GLY A 147 1.95 -21.99 -8.66
N THR A 148 3.09 -22.34 -9.26
CA THR A 148 3.18 -23.44 -10.23
C THR A 148 2.88 -24.78 -9.58
N ARG A 149 3.40 -25.02 -8.37
CA ARG A 149 3.16 -26.24 -7.60
C ARG A 149 1.70 -26.39 -7.21
N TYR A 150 1.06 -25.33 -6.73
CA TYR A 150 -0.38 -25.34 -6.39
C TYR A 150 -1.26 -25.59 -7.63
N ALA A 151 -0.94 -24.97 -8.76
CA ALA A 151 -1.67 -25.21 -10.00
C ALA A 151 -1.55 -26.66 -10.51
N ARG A 152 -0.39 -27.31 -10.30
CA ARG A 152 -0.19 -28.72 -10.62
C ARG A 152 -0.97 -29.64 -9.68
N LEU A 153 -0.83 -29.44 -8.36
CA LEU A 153 -1.52 -30.24 -7.34
C LEU A 153 -3.04 -30.14 -7.46
N ALA A 154 -3.57 -28.98 -7.81
CA ALA A 154 -4.99 -28.79 -8.06
C ALA A 154 -5.51 -29.59 -9.27
N ARG A 155 -4.65 -29.93 -10.23
CA ARG A 155 -4.99 -30.75 -11.40
C ARG A 155 -4.87 -32.26 -11.13
N GLU A 156 -4.00 -32.65 -10.19
CA GLU A 156 -3.65 -34.05 -9.93
C GLU A 156 -4.51 -34.73 -8.83
N ILE A 157 -5.59 -34.08 -8.37
CA ILE A 157 -6.57 -34.62 -7.39
C ILE A 157 -5.96 -35.00 -6.02
N GLU A 158 -4.84 -34.41 -5.64
CA GLU A 158 -4.29 -34.56 -4.28
C GLU A 158 -4.80 -33.45 -3.34
N ALA A 159 -6.13 -33.29 -3.27
CA ALA A 159 -6.77 -32.19 -2.54
C ALA A 159 -6.41 -32.14 -1.04
N VAL A 160 -6.15 -33.30 -0.43
CA VAL A 160 -5.83 -33.37 1.01
C VAL A 160 -4.40 -32.87 1.27
N ALA A 161 -3.42 -33.34 0.52
CA ALA A 161 -2.03 -32.89 0.66
C ALA A 161 -1.84 -31.43 0.31
N LEU A 162 -2.60 -30.93 -0.69
CA LEU A 162 -2.66 -29.51 -1.04
C LEU A 162 -3.22 -28.69 0.10
N LYS A 163 -4.33 -29.12 0.70
CA LYS A 163 -4.97 -28.43 1.82
C LYS A 163 -4.03 -28.30 3.02
N GLU A 164 -3.39 -29.39 3.45
CA GLU A 164 -2.43 -29.40 4.57
C GLU A 164 -1.25 -28.46 4.32
N GLN A 165 -0.66 -28.47 3.12
CA GLN A 165 0.43 -27.57 2.77
C GLN A 165 0.00 -26.10 2.73
N MET A 166 -1.20 -25.82 2.20
CA MET A 166 -1.77 -24.48 2.22
C MET A 166 -2.01 -24.02 3.66
N GLU A 167 -2.61 -24.83 4.50
CA GLU A 167 -2.84 -24.49 5.92
C GLU A 167 -1.53 -24.20 6.65
N GLN A 168 -0.48 -25.01 6.44
CA GLN A 168 0.84 -24.78 7.06
C GLN A 168 1.51 -23.49 6.59
N LYS A 169 1.34 -23.10 5.34
CA LYS A 169 1.99 -21.91 4.77
C LYS A 169 1.16 -20.64 4.93
N LEU A 170 -0.14 -20.75 4.77
CA LEU A 170 -1.06 -19.61 4.82
C LEU A 170 -1.54 -19.31 6.25
N GLY A 171 -1.76 -20.33 7.08
CA GLY A 171 -2.26 -20.20 8.44
C GLY A 171 -1.50 -19.19 9.30
N PRO A 172 -0.15 -19.27 9.38
CA PRO A 172 0.64 -18.31 10.13
C PRO A 172 0.49 -16.85 9.65
N ALA A 173 0.35 -16.64 8.34
CA ALA A 173 0.17 -15.31 7.77
C ALA A 173 -1.23 -14.75 8.09
N PHE A 174 -2.27 -15.57 8.07
CA PHE A 174 -3.61 -15.19 8.49
C PHE A 174 -3.65 -14.76 9.97
N LEU A 175 -3.09 -15.59 10.88
CA LEU A 175 -3.02 -15.26 12.30
C LEU A 175 -2.25 -13.96 12.55
N LYS A 176 -1.19 -13.74 11.80
CA LYS A 176 -0.39 -12.52 11.93
C LYS A 176 -1.14 -11.29 11.44
N ARG A 177 -1.85 -11.40 10.30
CA ARG A 177 -2.71 -10.32 9.82
C ARG A 177 -3.83 -9.97 10.79
N ALA A 178 -4.50 -10.98 11.38
CA ALA A 178 -5.53 -10.74 12.40
C ALA A 178 -4.98 -9.92 13.57
N LYS A 179 -3.81 -10.30 14.11
CA LYS A 179 -3.14 -9.51 15.17
C LYS A 179 -2.75 -8.11 14.71
N GLN A 180 -2.31 -7.97 13.46
CA GLN A 180 -2.00 -6.67 12.88
C GLN A 180 -3.26 -5.81 12.72
N ALA A 181 -4.37 -6.40 12.29
CA ALA A 181 -5.66 -5.71 12.19
C ALA A 181 -6.15 -5.24 13.57
N ASP A 182 -6.08 -6.08 14.60
CA ASP A 182 -6.39 -5.71 16.00
C ASP A 182 -5.52 -4.53 16.45
N ARG A 183 -4.22 -4.56 16.14
CA ARG A 183 -3.33 -3.47 16.50
C ARG A 183 -3.65 -2.18 15.76
N VAL A 184 -3.95 -2.24 14.46
CA VAL A 184 -4.41 -1.09 13.68
C VAL A 184 -5.70 -0.53 14.26
N HIS A 185 -6.65 -1.37 14.65
CA HIS A 185 -7.87 -0.95 15.31
C HIS A 185 -7.58 -0.16 16.59
N VAL A 186 -6.67 -0.65 17.44
CA VAL A 186 -6.24 0.08 18.65
C VAL A 186 -5.63 1.44 18.30
N GLU A 187 -4.81 1.53 17.25
CA GLU A 187 -4.24 2.81 16.80
C GLU A 187 -5.31 3.78 16.30
N ILE A 188 -6.35 3.28 15.61
CA ILE A 188 -7.47 4.08 15.11
C ILE A 188 -8.32 4.63 16.26
N ILE A 189 -8.70 3.82 17.26
CA ILE A 189 -9.55 4.28 18.37
C ILE A 189 -8.83 5.28 19.29
N HIS A 190 -7.49 5.28 19.31
CA HIS A 190 -6.69 6.26 20.07
C HIS A 190 -6.29 7.49 19.24
N GLU A 191 -6.62 7.49 17.93
CA GLU A 191 -6.33 8.64 17.08
C GLU A 191 -7.22 9.83 17.48
N LYS A 192 -6.60 11.04 17.54
CA LYS A 192 -7.28 12.24 18.03
C LYS A 192 -7.75 13.16 16.91
N THR A 193 -7.29 12.90 15.68
CA THR A 193 -7.73 13.73 14.54
C THR A 193 -9.18 13.44 14.19
N PRO A 194 -9.94 14.47 13.75
CA PRO A 194 -11.37 14.32 13.49
C PRO A 194 -11.69 13.45 12.25
N TYR A 195 -10.72 13.27 11.37
CA TYR A 195 -10.88 12.49 10.15
C TYR A 195 -9.78 11.46 10.06
N ILE A 196 -10.18 10.21 9.74
CA ILE A 196 -9.28 9.08 9.60
C ILE A 196 -9.57 8.39 8.27
N LEU A 197 -8.51 8.09 7.53
CA LEU A 197 -8.53 7.27 6.33
C LEU A 197 -7.60 6.08 6.52
N VAL A 198 -8.08 4.89 6.23
CA VAL A 198 -7.28 3.66 6.25
C VAL A 198 -7.23 3.10 4.84
N CYS A 199 -6.05 2.92 4.31
CA CYS A 199 -5.83 2.35 2.98
C CYS A 199 -4.52 1.55 2.96
N GLY A 200 -4.33 0.75 1.92
CA GLY A 200 -3.10 -0.02 1.75
C GLY A 200 -3.32 -1.36 1.08
N ASP A 201 -2.28 -2.18 1.11
CA ASP A 201 -2.31 -3.58 0.73
C ASP A 201 -2.51 -4.44 1.98
N PHE A 202 -3.73 -4.91 2.17
CA PHE A 202 -4.07 -5.74 3.32
C PHE A 202 -3.68 -7.20 3.14
N ASN A 203 -3.19 -7.58 1.96
CA ASN A 203 -2.85 -8.97 1.60
C ASN A 203 -3.99 -9.96 1.87
N ASP A 204 -5.22 -9.49 1.71
CA ASP A 204 -6.42 -10.28 1.96
C ASP A 204 -7.52 -10.00 0.93
N THR A 205 -8.55 -10.81 0.93
CA THR A 205 -9.70 -10.62 0.03
C THR A 205 -10.79 -9.80 0.73
N PRO A 206 -11.62 -9.04 -0.04
CA PRO A 206 -12.71 -8.24 0.55
C PRO A 206 -13.78 -9.06 1.28
N ILE A 207 -13.77 -10.38 1.13
CA ILE A 207 -14.74 -11.30 1.73
C ILE A 207 -14.12 -12.19 2.80
N SER A 208 -12.84 -11.99 3.15
CA SER A 208 -12.24 -12.75 4.25
C SER A 208 -12.66 -12.18 5.59
N TYR A 209 -12.87 -13.07 6.56
CA TYR A 209 -13.07 -12.70 7.96
C TYR A 209 -11.68 -12.68 8.62
N ALA A 210 -11.07 -11.50 8.70
CA ALA A 210 -9.83 -11.29 9.44
C ALA A 210 -10.14 -10.70 10.81
#